data_8e45fe45c036fb895b380f2eb3c38e5d
#
_entry.id   8e45fe45c036fb895b380f2eb3c38e5d
#
_cell.length_a   1.000
_cell.length_b   1.000
_cell.length_c   1.000
_cell.angle_alpha   90.00
_cell.angle_beta   90.00
_cell.angle_gamma   90.00
#
_symmetry.space_group_name_H-M   'P 1'
#
loop_
_entity.id
_entity.type
_entity.pdbx_description
1 polymer ?
#
loop_
_entity_poly.entity_id
_entity_poly.type
_entity_poly.pdbx_seq_one_letter_code
_entity_poly.pdbx_strand_id
1 'polypeptide(L)'
;MKEKIIVLGSAGNVGVYFTDYLLEHLDQEKYEIIATGTRPEYPYEFYKGTYVQLDVTKPEDFEKLPKENVKAIVDFAGILPAYLKDDNPQIYVDVNVTGTLNVLEYCRKVKAERIMYMQTWADLNGYLKDKQPLEPYWPIKPIRTGDHAVYTATKCCAVDLIDCYHHLYGIKNFIFRLPNIYMYSPEEYYYVDGEKKYISYRYMIRRAMNGEDLEMWGNPEFGKDVVYVKDLCQMIFKSIFTEKVDTGVYNAGTGVKTTMKGQLEGIIKVFSPKDHPSKIIPKPEKRDCDDFVMDIENARVDLGYEPEYNYLKYPEDYKYEMERGRFVKKESK
;
A
#
# COMPACT_ATOMS: atom_id res chain seq x y z
N MET A 1 23.76 7.99 19.28
CA MET A 1 22.29 7.83 19.38
C MET A 1 21.81 7.19 18.10
N LYS A 2 20.82 6.28 18.16
CA LYS A 2 20.25 5.64 16.95
C LYS A 2 19.45 6.67 16.14
N GLU A 3 19.51 6.56 14.83
CA GLU A 3 18.60 7.28 13.93
C GLU A 3 17.20 6.61 13.96
N LYS A 4 16.14 7.38 13.82
CA LYS A 4 14.77 6.90 13.96
C LYS A 4 14.10 6.79 12.61
N ILE A 5 13.41 5.67 12.40
CA ILE A 5 12.48 5.46 11.29
C ILE A 5 11.07 5.39 11.89
N ILE A 6 10.25 6.39 11.57
CA ILE A 6 8.90 6.51 12.11
C ILE A 6 7.92 5.95 11.07
N VAL A 7 7.07 5.00 11.50
CA VAL A 7 6.05 4.39 10.64
C VAL A 7 4.66 4.85 11.11
N LEU A 8 4.07 5.79 10.38
CA LEU A 8 2.71 6.24 10.63
C LEU A 8 1.71 5.22 10.08
N GLY A 9 0.66 4.89 10.84
CA GLY A 9 -0.29 3.86 10.44
C GLY A 9 0.27 2.43 10.45
N SER A 10 1.26 2.15 11.28
CA SER A 10 2.00 0.89 11.36
C SER A 10 1.15 -0.35 11.66
N ALA A 11 -0.04 -0.18 12.24
CA ALA A 11 -0.98 -1.26 12.53
C ALA A 11 -2.05 -1.47 11.44
N GLY A 12 -1.99 -0.71 10.33
CA GLY A 12 -2.77 -0.97 9.12
C GLY A 12 -2.21 -2.15 8.32
N ASN A 13 -2.99 -2.66 7.36
CA ASN A 13 -2.61 -3.88 6.63
C ASN A 13 -1.19 -3.82 6.00
N VAL A 14 -0.86 -2.74 5.29
CA VAL A 14 0.49 -2.55 4.70
C VAL A 14 1.52 -2.22 5.79
N GLY A 15 1.16 -1.36 6.75
CA GLY A 15 2.03 -0.95 7.84
C GLY A 15 2.55 -2.12 8.68
N VAL A 16 1.71 -3.14 8.91
CA VAL A 16 2.08 -4.38 9.61
C VAL A 16 3.20 -5.11 8.87
N TYR A 17 3.07 -5.30 7.55
CA TYR A 17 4.11 -5.93 6.73
C TYR A 17 5.39 -5.11 6.69
N PHE A 18 5.26 -3.80 6.54
CA PHE A 18 6.44 -2.94 6.49
C PHE A 18 7.18 -2.87 7.83
N THR A 19 6.46 -2.81 8.95
CA THR A 19 7.06 -2.84 10.28
C THR A 19 7.84 -4.14 10.53
N ASP A 20 7.29 -5.29 10.12
CA ASP A 20 7.96 -6.58 10.21
C ASP A 20 9.17 -6.64 9.24
N TYR A 21 9.02 -6.12 8.01
CA TYR A 21 10.12 -6.02 7.05
C TYR A 21 11.29 -5.21 7.61
N LEU A 22 11.02 -4.11 8.30
CA LEU A 22 12.06 -3.34 8.98
C LEU A 22 12.75 -4.14 10.09
N LEU A 23 12.02 -4.93 10.88
CA LEU A 23 12.62 -5.78 11.91
C LEU A 23 13.58 -6.82 11.33
N GLU A 24 13.27 -7.35 10.14
CA GLU A 24 14.06 -8.37 9.46
C GLU A 24 15.31 -7.81 8.75
N HIS A 25 15.24 -6.56 8.24
CA HIS A 25 16.27 -6.05 7.32
C HIS A 25 17.06 -4.85 7.86
N LEU A 26 16.58 -4.23 8.94
CA LEU A 26 17.21 -3.02 9.47
C LEU A 26 18.34 -3.35 10.46
N ASP A 27 19.45 -2.65 10.35
CA ASP A 27 20.51 -2.68 11.37
C ASP A 27 20.02 -1.99 12.65
N GLN A 28 19.52 -2.80 13.58
CA GLN A 28 18.91 -2.32 14.82
C GLN A 28 19.95 -1.74 15.81
N GLU A 29 21.25 -1.86 15.57
CA GLU A 29 22.26 -1.15 16.33
C GLU A 29 22.36 0.33 15.93
N LYS A 30 22.09 0.64 14.65
CA LYS A 30 22.12 1.99 14.10
C LYS A 30 20.77 2.69 14.11
N TYR A 31 19.69 1.94 13.93
CA TYR A 31 18.36 2.49 13.73
C TYR A 31 17.37 2.01 14.80
N GLU A 32 16.38 2.83 15.09
CA GLU A 32 15.25 2.54 15.94
C GLU A 32 13.94 2.69 15.15
N ILE A 33 13.07 1.69 15.23
CA ILE A 33 11.73 1.73 14.63
C ILE A 33 10.76 2.30 15.64
N ILE A 34 10.05 3.37 15.25
CA ILE A 34 8.96 3.96 16.02
C ILE A 34 7.66 3.71 15.27
N ALA A 35 6.91 2.73 15.73
CA ALA A 35 5.60 2.40 15.21
C ALA A 35 4.54 3.36 15.78
N THR A 36 3.57 3.80 14.96
CA THR A 36 2.48 4.66 15.43
C THR A 36 1.13 4.24 14.89
N GLY A 37 0.07 4.68 15.55
CA GLY A 37 -1.32 4.48 15.13
C GLY A 37 -2.30 5.04 16.16
N THR A 38 -3.58 5.03 15.84
CA THR A 38 -4.64 5.62 16.68
C THR A 38 -5.01 4.77 17.91
N ARG A 39 -4.66 3.48 17.91
CA ARG A 39 -4.93 2.59 19.05
C ARG A 39 -4.03 2.92 20.23
N PRO A 40 -4.45 2.64 21.48
CA PRO A 40 -3.63 2.92 22.66
C PRO A 40 -2.35 2.10 22.73
N GLU A 41 -2.33 0.91 22.10
CA GLU A 41 -1.15 0.03 22.02
C GLU A 41 -1.05 -0.64 20.64
N TYR A 42 0.14 -1.14 20.32
CA TYR A 42 0.33 -1.92 19.09
C TYR A 42 -0.43 -3.25 19.19
N PRO A 43 -1.33 -3.55 18.26
CA PRO A 43 -2.32 -4.61 18.47
C PRO A 43 -1.81 -6.03 18.23
N TYR A 44 -0.65 -6.20 17.57
CA TYR A 44 -0.16 -7.53 17.17
C TYR A 44 1.06 -7.96 17.98
N GLU A 45 1.17 -9.28 18.23
CA GLU A 45 2.17 -9.85 19.13
C GLU A 45 3.61 -9.76 18.62
N PHE A 46 3.81 -9.78 17.29
CA PHE A 46 5.15 -9.82 16.69
C PHE A 46 5.98 -8.58 16.99
N TYR A 47 5.35 -7.42 17.18
CA TYR A 47 6.06 -6.16 17.41
C TYR A 47 6.11 -5.83 18.92
N LYS A 48 7.33 -5.72 19.45
CA LYS A 48 7.59 -5.38 20.85
C LYS A 48 8.46 -4.13 21.02
N GLY A 49 8.67 -3.38 19.91
CA GLY A 49 9.44 -2.14 19.91
C GLY A 49 8.64 -0.93 20.42
N THR A 50 9.19 0.25 20.19
CA THR A 50 8.59 1.52 20.59
C THR A 50 7.30 1.78 19.80
N TYR A 51 6.19 1.97 20.49
CA TYR A 51 4.91 2.37 19.89
C TYR A 51 4.39 3.64 20.52
N VAL A 52 3.92 4.57 19.68
CA VAL A 52 3.34 5.84 20.10
C VAL A 52 1.91 5.94 19.57
N GLN A 53 0.93 6.11 20.47
CA GLN A 53 -0.42 6.44 20.07
C GLN A 53 -0.44 7.82 19.43
N LEU A 54 -0.83 7.88 18.16
CA LEU A 54 -0.83 9.09 17.35
C LEU A 54 -1.98 9.09 16.36
N ASP A 55 -2.75 10.17 16.37
CA ASP A 55 -3.73 10.53 15.36
C ASP A 55 -3.14 11.68 14.52
N VAL A 56 -2.91 11.46 13.22
CA VAL A 56 -2.30 12.47 12.35
C VAL A 56 -3.13 13.75 12.23
N THR A 57 -4.42 13.71 12.54
CA THR A 57 -5.30 14.87 12.52
C THR A 57 -5.09 15.79 13.74
N LYS A 58 -4.33 15.34 14.75
CA LYS A 58 -4.08 16.03 16.01
C LYS A 58 -2.64 16.54 16.10
N PRO A 59 -2.37 17.84 15.88
CA PRO A 59 -1.01 18.37 15.94
C PRO A 59 -0.29 18.11 17.26
N GLU A 60 -1.02 18.08 18.38
CA GLU A 60 -0.50 17.82 19.72
C GLU A 60 0.06 16.40 19.90
N ASP A 61 -0.42 15.43 19.13
CA ASP A 61 0.07 14.05 19.20
C ASP A 61 1.51 13.93 18.73
N PHE A 62 1.96 14.80 17.84
CA PHE A 62 3.34 14.83 17.36
C PHE A 62 4.35 15.26 18.42
N GLU A 63 3.90 15.89 19.51
CA GLU A 63 4.76 16.23 20.64
C GLU A 63 5.29 14.98 21.37
N LYS A 64 4.64 13.82 21.21
CA LYS A 64 5.05 12.53 21.76
C LYS A 64 6.18 11.86 20.96
N LEU A 65 6.43 12.33 19.75
CA LEU A 65 7.46 11.78 18.85
C LEU A 65 8.85 12.34 19.15
N PRO A 66 9.94 11.68 18.73
CA PRO A 66 11.30 12.17 18.87
C PRO A 66 11.50 13.57 18.28
N LYS A 67 12.33 14.37 18.93
CA LYS A 67 12.60 15.76 18.49
C LYS A 67 13.86 15.88 17.63
N GLU A 68 14.63 14.79 17.46
CA GLU A 68 15.90 14.79 16.73
C GLU A 68 16.26 13.40 16.18
N ASN A 69 17.22 13.37 15.27
CA ASN A 69 17.74 12.14 14.65
C ASN A 69 16.66 11.32 13.94
N VAL A 70 15.75 12.00 13.24
CA VAL A 70 14.70 11.36 12.43
C VAL A 70 15.22 11.18 11.00
N LYS A 71 15.60 9.94 10.67
CA LYS A 71 16.09 9.56 9.33
C LYS A 71 14.97 9.55 8.31
N ALA A 72 13.84 8.94 8.66
CA ALA A 72 12.75 8.77 7.72
C ALA A 72 11.39 8.73 8.42
N ILE A 73 10.37 9.24 7.72
CA ILE A 73 8.97 9.05 8.06
C ILE A 73 8.30 8.31 6.92
N VAL A 74 7.71 7.15 7.22
CA VAL A 74 6.94 6.36 6.26
C VAL A 74 5.47 6.50 6.59
N ASP A 75 4.75 7.19 5.73
CA ASP A 75 3.36 7.58 5.97
C ASP A 75 2.38 6.63 5.29
N PHE A 76 1.90 5.63 6.06
CA PHE A 76 0.75 4.80 5.71
C PHE A 76 -0.56 5.32 6.31
N ALA A 77 -0.52 6.41 7.08
CA ALA A 77 -1.73 7.01 7.62
C ALA A 77 -2.55 7.60 6.46
N GLY A 78 -3.74 7.07 6.28
CA GLY A 78 -4.65 7.48 5.23
C GLY A 78 -5.97 6.75 5.36
N ILE A 79 -7.04 7.38 4.89
CA ILE A 79 -8.34 6.77 4.86
C ILE A 79 -8.75 6.46 3.42
N LEU A 80 -9.25 5.25 3.20
CA LEU A 80 -9.72 4.80 1.89
C LEU A 80 -11.24 4.61 1.91
N PRO A 81 -11.95 4.85 0.79
CA PRO A 81 -13.38 4.57 0.67
C PRO A 81 -13.73 3.13 1.08
N ALA A 82 -12.88 2.19 0.70
CA ALA A 82 -13.02 0.76 1.00
C ALA A 82 -13.21 0.40 2.50
N TYR A 83 -12.86 1.30 3.42
CA TYR A 83 -13.02 1.09 4.87
C TYR A 83 -14.17 1.90 5.48
N LEU A 84 -14.86 2.72 4.69
CA LEU A 84 -15.96 3.53 5.16
C LEU A 84 -17.30 2.92 4.73
N LYS A 85 -18.18 2.69 5.69
CA LYS A 85 -19.54 2.29 5.42
C LYS A 85 -20.39 3.45 4.89
N ASP A 86 -20.19 4.62 5.45
CA ASP A 86 -20.91 5.83 5.09
C ASP A 86 -19.97 6.81 4.39
N ASP A 87 -20.45 7.43 3.31
CA ASP A 87 -19.68 8.47 2.61
C ASP A 87 -19.53 9.70 3.52
N ASN A 88 -18.29 10.01 3.84
CA ASN A 88 -17.93 11.20 4.64
C ASN A 88 -16.72 11.90 4.00
N PRO A 89 -16.95 12.78 3.03
CA PRO A 89 -15.88 13.50 2.37
C PRO A 89 -14.94 14.28 3.30
N GLN A 90 -15.46 14.78 4.44
CA GLN A 90 -14.66 15.53 5.40
C GLN A 90 -13.52 14.70 5.98
N ILE A 91 -13.74 13.41 6.24
CA ILE A 91 -12.69 12.55 6.82
C ILE A 91 -11.49 12.40 5.87
N TYR A 92 -11.71 12.43 4.54
CA TYR A 92 -10.61 12.41 3.58
C TYR A 92 -9.78 13.69 3.64
N VAL A 93 -10.43 14.85 3.82
CA VAL A 93 -9.73 16.13 3.99
C VAL A 93 -8.96 16.14 5.30
N ASP A 94 -9.59 15.75 6.40
CA ASP A 94 -8.98 15.77 7.73
C ASP A 94 -7.74 14.86 7.80
N VAL A 95 -7.84 13.64 7.28
CA VAL A 95 -6.74 12.67 7.37
C VAL A 95 -5.71 12.89 6.26
N ASN A 96 -6.15 12.92 4.98
CA ASN A 96 -5.20 12.90 3.86
C ASN A 96 -4.60 14.28 3.57
N VAL A 97 -5.25 15.40 3.94
CA VAL A 97 -4.73 16.75 3.70
C VAL A 97 -4.21 17.36 5.00
N THR A 98 -5.08 17.56 5.98
CA THR A 98 -4.67 18.17 7.27
C THR A 98 -3.68 17.28 8.01
N GLY A 99 -3.91 15.96 8.02
CA GLY A 99 -2.98 15.00 8.60
C GLY A 99 -1.61 15.05 7.93
N THR A 100 -1.55 15.06 6.58
CA THR A 100 -0.29 15.21 5.85
C THR A 100 0.40 16.53 6.19
N LEU A 101 -0.32 17.65 6.29
CA LEU A 101 0.27 18.92 6.69
C LEU A 101 0.88 18.84 8.10
N ASN A 102 0.23 18.21 9.05
CA ASN A 102 0.76 18.01 10.41
C ASN A 102 2.04 17.16 10.39
N VAL A 103 2.08 16.10 9.56
CA VAL A 103 3.30 15.29 9.36
C VAL A 103 4.44 16.14 8.81
N LEU A 104 4.18 16.96 7.80
CA LEU A 104 5.16 17.83 7.17
C LEU A 104 5.68 18.91 8.15
N GLU A 105 4.81 19.51 8.95
CA GLU A 105 5.22 20.45 9.99
C GLU A 105 6.09 19.78 11.07
N TYR A 106 5.79 18.54 11.42
CA TYR A 106 6.67 17.77 12.28
C TYR A 106 8.02 17.51 11.61
N CYS A 107 8.04 17.04 10.34
CA CYS A 107 9.27 16.85 9.57
C CYS A 107 10.15 18.11 9.60
N ARG A 108 9.54 19.27 9.32
CA ARG A 108 10.24 20.57 9.31
C ARG A 108 10.83 20.92 10.67
N LYS A 109 10.04 20.77 11.74
CA LYS A 109 10.46 21.12 13.14
C LYS A 109 11.62 20.28 13.61
N VAL A 110 11.62 18.97 13.34
CA VAL A 110 12.65 18.03 13.79
C VAL A 110 13.80 17.85 12.78
N LYS A 111 13.71 18.52 11.62
CA LYS A 111 14.62 18.37 10.49
C LYS A 111 14.74 16.91 10.05
N ALA A 112 13.60 16.22 9.90
CA ALA A 112 13.58 14.88 9.36
C ALA A 112 14.19 14.88 7.94
N GLU A 113 15.01 13.88 7.62
CA GLU A 113 15.73 13.87 6.35
C GLU A 113 14.77 13.63 5.18
N ARG A 114 13.82 12.69 5.32
CA ARG A 114 12.96 12.28 4.21
C ARG A 114 11.58 11.79 4.65
N ILE A 115 10.64 11.90 3.72
CA ILE A 115 9.27 11.35 3.85
C ILE A 115 8.96 10.41 2.69
N MET A 116 8.30 9.28 2.99
CA MET A 116 7.74 8.32 2.06
C MET A 116 6.23 8.40 2.13
N TYR A 117 5.57 8.63 1.00
CA TYR A 117 4.13 8.83 0.95
C TYR A 117 3.44 7.88 -0.01
N MET A 118 2.31 7.33 0.42
CA MET A 118 1.53 6.36 -0.34
C MET A 118 0.44 7.08 -1.16
N GLN A 119 0.68 7.29 -2.45
CA GLN A 119 -0.27 7.87 -3.42
C GLN A 119 -1.12 6.75 -4.05
N THR A 120 -2.26 7.09 -4.63
CA THR A 120 -3.12 6.17 -5.38
C THR A 120 -2.85 6.23 -6.88
N TRP A 121 -2.91 5.10 -7.58
CA TRP A 121 -2.85 5.05 -9.04
C TRP A 121 -4.08 5.69 -9.72
N ALA A 122 -5.16 5.89 -8.95
CA ALA A 122 -6.38 6.52 -9.46
C ALA A 122 -6.17 7.96 -9.95
N ASP A 123 -5.04 8.59 -9.62
CA ASP A 123 -4.62 9.88 -10.18
C ASP A 123 -4.29 9.79 -11.69
N LEU A 124 -4.02 8.60 -12.23
CA LEU A 124 -3.77 8.32 -13.64
C LEU A 124 -4.90 7.54 -14.33
N ASN A 125 -6.00 7.20 -13.65
CA ASN A 125 -7.04 6.31 -14.19
C ASN A 125 -7.73 6.85 -15.46
N GLY A 126 -7.67 8.15 -15.72
CA GLY A 126 -8.14 8.76 -16.97
C GLY A 126 -7.31 8.40 -18.21
N TYR A 127 -6.13 7.78 -18.04
CA TYR A 127 -5.28 7.32 -19.15
C TYR A 127 -5.47 5.83 -19.51
N LEU A 128 -6.25 5.08 -18.79
CA LEU A 128 -6.35 3.62 -18.97
C LEU A 128 -6.68 3.19 -20.41
N LYS A 129 -7.39 4.01 -21.16
CA LYS A 129 -7.78 3.73 -22.56
C LYS A 129 -6.85 4.38 -23.59
N ASP A 130 -5.94 5.23 -23.17
CA ASP A 130 -5.16 6.08 -24.08
C ASP A 130 -3.79 5.49 -24.40
N LYS A 131 -2.99 5.22 -23.39
CA LYS A 131 -1.59 4.81 -23.51
C LYS A 131 -1.17 3.81 -22.42
N GLN A 132 -0.21 2.95 -22.77
CA GLN A 132 0.44 1.99 -21.89
C GLN A 132 1.94 1.91 -22.23
N PRO A 133 2.83 1.66 -21.25
CA PRO A 133 2.55 1.63 -19.81
C PRO A 133 2.22 3.00 -19.23
N LEU A 134 1.59 3.05 -18.04
CA LEU A 134 1.38 4.29 -17.30
C LEU A 134 2.72 4.80 -16.77
N GLU A 135 3.15 5.97 -17.21
CA GLU A 135 4.43 6.54 -16.78
C GLU A 135 4.30 7.33 -15.47
N PRO A 136 5.32 7.30 -14.58
CA PRO A 136 5.23 7.92 -13.26
C PRO A 136 5.09 9.45 -13.29
N TYR A 137 5.62 10.11 -14.33
CA TYR A 137 5.65 11.57 -14.44
C TYR A 137 4.56 12.17 -15.34
N TRP A 138 3.60 11.37 -15.79
CA TRP A 138 2.48 11.94 -16.53
C TRP A 138 1.67 12.91 -15.66
N PRO A 139 1.13 13.98 -16.24
CA PRO A 139 0.20 14.86 -15.55
C PRO A 139 -0.97 14.05 -14.98
N ILE A 140 -1.41 14.39 -13.78
CA ILE A 140 -2.56 13.73 -13.18
C ILE A 140 -3.81 13.90 -14.04
N LYS A 141 -4.56 12.80 -14.21
CA LYS A 141 -5.84 12.75 -14.95
C LYS A 141 -6.85 11.88 -14.20
N PRO A 142 -7.25 12.25 -12.97
CA PRO A 142 -8.18 11.45 -12.20
C PRO A 142 -9.60 11.51 -12.77
N ILE A 143 -10.33 10.40 -12.69
CA ILE A 143 -11.78 10.38 -12.88
C ILE A 143 -12.41 11.05 -11.66
N ARG A 144 -13.26 12.07 -11.90
CA ARG A 144 -13.85 12.92 -10.86
C ARG A 144 -15.26 12.51 -10.46
N THR A 145 -15.62 11.26 -10.68
CA THR A 145 -16.92 10.67 -10.33
C THR A 145 -16.73 9.34 -9.60
N GLY A 146 -17.76 8.91 -8.87
CA GLY A 146 -17.71 7.68 -8.06
C GLY A 146 -17.11 7.91 -6.67
N ASP A 147 -17.10 6.88 -5.87
CA ASP A 147 -16.70 6.87 -4.46
C ASP A 147 -15.23 7.26 -4.21
N HIS A 148 -14.37 7.05 -5.20
CA HIS A 148 -12.94 7.41 -5.10
C HIS A 148 -12.61 8.87 -5.51
N ALA A 149 -13.58 9.67 -5.97
CA ALA A 149 -13.30 10.99 -6.54
C ALA A 149 -12.69 11.95 -5.51
N VAL A 150 -13.33 12.13 -4.34
CA VAL A 150 -12.84 13.02 -3.28
C VAL A 150 -11.56 12.46 -2.64
N TYR A 151 -11.52 11.15 -2.40
CA TYR A 151 -10.30 10.48 -1.94
C TYR A 151 -9.11 10.78 -2.85
N THR A 152 -9.24 10.57 -4.16
CA THR A 152 -8.15 10.83 -5.11
C THR A 152 -7.74 12.30 -5.12
N ALA A 153 -8.71 13.23 -5.06
CA ALA A 153 -8.42 14.66 -5.00
C ALA A 153 -7.61 15.03 -3.75
N THR A 154 -7.96 14.49 -2.59
CA THR A 154 -7.23 14.75 -1.33
C THR A 154 -5.82 14.13 -1.35
N LYS A 155 -5.66 12.95 -1.97
CA LYS A 155 -4.33 12.34 -2.16
C LYS A 155 -3.44 13.16 -3.10
N CYS A 156 -3.99 13.73 -4.16
CA CYS A 156 -3.25 14.65 -5.05
C CYS A 156 -2.84 15.93 -4.32
N CYS A 157 -3.76 16.54 -3.55
CA CYS A 157 -3.44 17.72 -2.74
C CYS A 157 -2.30 17.46 -1.74
N ALA A 158 -2.28 16.29 -1.12
CA ALA A 158 -1.20 15.90 -0.21
C ALA A 158 0.16 15.82 -0.94
N VAL A 159 0.20 15.29 -2.17
CA VAL A 159 1.43 15.26 -2.99
C VAL A 159 1.92 16.66 -3.30
N ASP A 160 1.01 17.59 -3.68
CA ASP A 160 1.37 18.98 -3.93
C ASP A 160 1.95 19.66 -2.67
N LEU A 161 1.38 19.40 -1.47
CA LEU A 161 1.93 19.89 -0.20
C LEU A 161 3.34 19.33 0.06
N ILE A 162 3.56 18.04 -0.16
CA ILE A 162 4.86 17.38 0.05
C ILE A 162 5.91 18.00 -0.89
N ASP A 163 5.55 18.23 -2.14
CA ASP A 163 6.44 18.87 -3.12
C ASP A 163 6.79 20.32 -2.71
N CYS A 164 5.82 21.09 -2.25
CA CYS A 164 6.05 22.43 -1.69
C CYS A 164 7.04 22.39 -0.51
N TYR A 165 6.92 21.42 0.41
CA TYR A 165 7.82 21.30 1.55
C TYR A 165 9.22 20.85 1.15
N HIS A 166 9.37 20.07 0.09
CA HIS A 166 10.67 19.77 -0.51
C HIS A 166 11.36 21.05 -0.97
N HIS A 167 10.68 21.85 -1.79
CA HIS A 167 11.25 23.08 -2.35
C HIS A 167 11.52 24.17 -1.29
N LEU A 168 10.65 24.29 -0.28
CA LEU A 168 10.77 25.32 0.75
C LEU A 168 11.76 24.96 1.86
N TYR A 169 11.86 23.68 2.22
CA TYR A 169 12.58 23.25 3.44
C TYR A 169 13.61 22.14 3.19
N GLY A 170 13.75 21.66 1.95
CA GLY A 170 14.76 20.64 1.59
C GLY A 170 14.45 19.23 2.12
N ILE A 171 13.21 18.95 2.50
CA ILE A 171 12.80 17.60 2.95
C ILE A 171 12.79 16.68 1.72
N LYS A 172 13.62 15.65 1.69
CA LYS A 172 13.61 14.65 0.61
C LYS A 172 12.27 13.92 0.59
N ASN A 173 11.68 13.65 -0.59
CA ASN A 173 10.40 12.96 -0.67
C ASN A 173 10.36 11.85 -1.71
N PHE A 174 9.66 10.77 -1.37
CA PHE A 174 9.47 9.61 -2.22
C PHE A 174 7.97 9.27 -2.25
N ILE A 175 7.35 9.47 -3.40
CA ILE A 175 5.91 9.26 -3.60
C ILE A 175 5.70 7.93 -4.31
N PHE A 176 4.98 7.00 -3.69
CA PHE A 176 4.67 5.68 -4.26
C PHE A 176 3.25 5.64 -4.75
N ARG A 177 3.05 5.58 -6.06
CA ARG A 177 1.74 5.42 -6.69
C ARG A 177 1.37 3.95 -6.67
N LEU A 178 0.44 3.62 -5.78
CA LEU A 178 0.08 2.24 -5.46
C LEU A 178 -1.00 1.71 -6.41
N PRO A 179 -0.75 0.61 -7.15
CA PRO A 179 -1.81 -0.18 -7.78
C PRO A 179 -2.56 -1.01 -6.72
N ASN A 180 -3.27 -2.05 -7.13
CA ASN A 180 -3.82 -2.99 -6.18
C ASN A 180 -2.70 -3.74 -5.45
N ILE A 181 -2.68 -3.65 -4.13
CA ILE A 181 -1.71 -4.36 -3.29
C ILE A 181 -2.31 -5.71 -2.90
N TYR A 182 -1.64 -6.79 -3.26
CA TYR A 182 -2.01 -8.14 -2.87
C TYR A 182 -1.23 -8.56 -1.62
N MET A 183 -1.95 -9.08 -0.63
CA MET A 183 -1.40 -9.55 0.65
C MET A 183 -2.43 -10.37 1.40
N TYR A 184 -1.97 -11.23 2.28
CA TYR A 184 -2.83 -11.82 3.30
C TYR A 184 -3.17 -10.78 4.37
N SER A 185 -4.41 -10.69 4.76
CA SER A 185 -4.86 -10.13 6.03
C SER A 185 -6.19 -10.79 6.43
N PRO A 186 -6.57 -10.75 7.72
CA PRO A 186 -7.82 -11.37 8.19
C PRO A 186 -9.09 -10.73 7.62
N GLU A 187 -9.00 -9.49 7.12
CA GLU A 187 -10.14 -8.77 6.58
C GLU A 187 -10.45 -9.25 5.16
N GLU A 188 -11.64 -9.82 4.95
CA GLU A 188 -12.08 -10.35 3.65
C GLU A 188 -12.99 -9.39 2.88
N TYR A 189 -13.38 -8.29 3.50
CA TYR A 189 -14.44 -7.41 2.99
C TYR A 189 -13.94 -5.99 2.82
N TYR A 190 -14.63 -5.26 1.97
CA TYR A 190 -14.54 -3.82 1.80
C TYR A 190 -15.92 -3.23 1.52
N TYR A 191 -16.03 -1.91 1.52
CA TYR A 191 -17.29 -1.22 1.22
C TYR A 191 -17.22 -0.52 -0.14
N VAL A 192 -18.33 -0.53 -0.88
CA VAL A 192 -18.56 0.25 -2.10
C VAL A 192 -19.97 0.82 -1.99
N ASP A 193 -20.09 2.14 -2.02
CA ASP A 193 -21.38 2.83 -1.85
C ASP A 193 -22.18 2.34 -0.63
N GLY A 194 -21.49 2.11 0.48
CA GLY A 194 -22.07 1.60 1.74
C GLY A 194 -22.36 0.10 1.77
N GLU A 195 -22.25 -0.60 0.65
CA GLU A 195 -22.45 -2.04 0.57
C GLU A 195 -21.19 -2.83 0.86
N LYS A 196 -21.30 -3.86 1.70
CA LYS A 196 -20.21 -4.77 2.04
C LYS A 196 -19.99 -5.77 0.89
N LYS A 197 -18.77 -5.80 0.34
CA LYS A 197 -18.35 -6.68 -0.76
C LYS A 197 -17.10 -7.46 -0.39
N TYR A 198 -16.95 -8.65 -0.96
CA TYR A 198 -15.72 -9.43 -0.81
C TYR A 198 -14.56 -8.80 -1.60
N ILE A 199 -13.37 -8.84 -1.03
CA ILE A 199 -12.13 -8.54 -1.74
C ILE A 199 -11.91 -9.66 -2.76
N SER A 200 -12.01 -9.35 -4.05
CA SER A 200 -12.16 -10.32 -5.14
C SER A 200 -11.11 -11.43 -5.12
N TYR A 201 -9.81 -11.11 -5.04
CA TYR A 201 -8.77 -12.15 -5.07
C TYR A 201 -8.80 -13.05 -3.82
N ARG A 202 -9.17 -12.52 -2.65
CA ARG A 202 -9.32 -13.30 -1.41
C ARG A 202 -10.53 -14.22 -1.47
N TYR A 203 -11.61 -13.74 -2.07
CA TYR A 203 -12.78 -14.56 -2.34
C TYR A 203 -12.46 -15.74 -3.29
N MET A 204 -11.68 -15.49 -4.35
CA MET A 204 -11.22 -16.54 -5.27
C MET A 204 -10.32 -17.56 -4.57
N ILE A 205 -9.39 -17.10 -3.72
CA ILE A 205 -8.54 -17.98 -2.91
C ILE A 205 -9.39 -18.88 -2.01
N ARG A 206 -10.37 -18.31 -1.30
CA ARG A 206 -11.24 -19.09 -0.41
C ARG A 206 -12.06 -20.13 -1.19
N ARG A 207 -12.63 -19.75 -2.34
CA ARG A 207 -13.34 -20.71 -3.20
C ARG A 207 -12.41 -21.84 -3.67
N ALA A 208 -11.21 -21.50 -4.12
CA ALA A 208 -10.23 -22.51 -4.52
C ALA A 208 -9.87 -23.46 -3.37
N MET A 209 -9.68 -22.96 -2.15
CA MET A 209 -9.43 -23.80 -0.97
C MET A 209 -10.56 -24.80 -0.69
N ASN A 210 -11.79 -24.45 -1.03
CA ASN A 210 -12.97 -25.33 -0.89
C ASN A 210 -13.18 -26.26 -2.10
N GLY A 211 -12.32 -26.23 -3.13
CA GLY A 211 -12.49 -26.99 -4.37
C GLY A 211 -13.66 -26.48 -5.23
N GLU A 212 -14.13 -25.25 -4.99
CA GLU A 212 -15.20 -24.62 -5.76
C GLU A 212 -14.66 -24.04 -7.06
N ASP A 213 -15.45 -24.12 -8.13
CA ASP A 213 -15.06 -23.55 -9.43
C ASP A 213 -14.98 -22.03 -9.39
N LEU A 214 -14.02 -21.45 -10.17
CA LEU A 214 -13.77 -20.03 -10.26
C LEU A 214 -14.29 -19.44 -11.57
N GLU A 215 -15.12 -18.41 -11.49
CA GLU A 215 -15.57 -17.71 -12.70
C GLU A 215 -14.48 -16.78 -13.23
N MET A 216 -14.19 -16.88 -14.52
CA MET A 216 -13.30 -15.96 -15.25
C MET A 216 -14.16 -14.99 -16.07
N TRP A 217 -14.21 -13.74 -15.64
CA TRP A 217 -15.07 -12.72 -16.24
C TRP A 217 -14.35 -11.98 -17.38
N GLY A 218 -15.08 -11.75 -18.47
CA GLY A 218 -14.64 -10.96 -19.62
C GLY A 218 -13.47 -11.59 -20.37
N ASN A 219 -12.58 -10.76 -20.89
CA ASN A 219 -11.41 -11.17 -21.65
C ASN A 219 -10.34 -11.80 -20.74
N PRO A 220 -9.91 -13.07 -20.98
CA PRO A 220 -8.90 -13.75 -20.16
C PRO A 220 -7.51 -13.08 -20.16
N GLU A 221 -7.18 -12.36 -21.24
CA GLU A 221 -5.88 -11.71 -21.43
C GLU A 221 -5.83 -10.27 -20.83
N PHE A 222 -6.97 -9.76 -20.41
CA PHE A 222 -7.01 -8.50 -19.68
C PHE A 222 -6.55 -8.72 -18.25
N GLY A 223 -5.90 -7.70 -17.72
CA GLY A 223 -5.38 -7.72 -16.36
C GLY A 223 -4.68 -6.42 -16.04
N LYS A 224 -4.27 -6.31 -14.82
CA LYS A 224 -3.61 -5.11 -14.32
C LYS A 224 -2.29 -5.43 -13.66
N ASP A 225 -1.44 -4.44 -13.64
CA ASP A 225 -0.28 -4.49 -12.79
C ASP A 225 -0.74 -4.48 -11.33
N VAL A 226 -0.29 -5.44 -10.57
CA VAL A 226 -0.55 -5.57 -9.14
C VAL A 226 0.77 -5.74 -8.43
N VAL A 227 0.89 -5.21 -7.22
CA VAL A 227 2.08 -5.39 -6.41
C VAL A 227 1.79 -6.33 -5.25
N TYR A 228 2.69 -7.27 -4.99
CA TYR A 228 2.66 -8.01 -3.74
C TYR A 228 3.28 -7.16 -2.64
N VAL A 229 2.70 -7.21 -1.44
CA VAL A 229 3.08 -6.32 -0.33
C VAL A 229 4.58 -6.37 0.02
N LYS A 230 5.25 -7.51 -0.14
CA LYS A 230 6.69 -7.63 0.14
C LYS A 230 7.55 -6.89 -0.89
N ASP A 231 7.14 -6.86 -2.16
CA ASP A 231 7.80 -6.02 -3.18
C ASP A 231 7.63 -4.54 -2.87
N LEU A 232 6.44 -4.13 -2.44
CA LEU A 232 6.22 -2.75 -1.98
C LEU A 232 7.10 -2.42 -0.77
N CYS A 233 7.21 -3.33 0.21
CA CYS A 233 8.10 -3.14 1.36
C CYS A 233 9.57 -2.99 0.93
N GLN A 234 10.03 -3.79 -0.04
CA GLN A 234 11.37 -3.67 -0.61
C GLN A 234 11.59 -2.28 -1.22
N MET A 235 10.65 -1.79 -2.05
CA MET A 235 10.75 -0.48 -2.70
C MET A 235 10.85 0.65 -1.67
N ILE A 236 9.96 0.66 -0.67
CA ILE A 236 9.96 1.68 0.39
C ILE A 236 11.25 1.60 1.21
N PHE A 237 11.71 0.40 1.59
CA PHE A 237 12.94 0.22 2.33
C PHE A 237 14.15 0.78 1.58
N LYS A 238 14.28 0.49 0.29
CA LYS A 238 15.37 1.00 -0.56
C LYS A 238 15.36 2.52 -0.65
N SER A 239 14.19 3.17 -0.66
CA SER A 239 14.08 4.62 -0.69
C SER A 239 14.53 5.30 0.61
N ILE A 240 14.51 4.60 1.76
CA ILE A 240 15.03 5.13 3.02
C ILE A 240 16.54 5.38 2.92
N PHE A 241 17.25 4.60 2.10
CA PHE A 241 18.71 4.59 2.07
C PHE A 241 19.32 5.05 0.74
N THR A 242 18.51 5.33 -0.29
CA THR A 242 19.06 5.86 -1.54
C THR A 242 19.64 7.25 -1.34
N GLU A 243 20.82 7.47 -1.94
CA GLU A 243 21.47 8.78 -2.04
C GLU A 243 21.61 9.22 -3.50
N LYS A 244 20.96 8.50 -4.44
CA LYS A 244 21.00 8.83 -5.87
C LYS A 244 20.11 10.00 -6.22
N VAL A 245 19.01 10.15 -5.51
CA VAL A 245 17.99 11.18 -5.74
C VAL A 245 17.41 11.68 -4.41
N ASP A 246 16.91 12.91 -4.41
CA ASP A 246 16.31 13.54 -3.24
C ASP A 246 14.78 13.54 -3.30
N THR A 247 14.21 13.34 -4.50
CA THR A 247 12.77 13.32 -4.73
C THR A 247 12.42 12.42 -5.91
N GLY A 248 11.24 11.84 -5.89
CA GLY A 248 10.73 11.06 -7.00
C GLY A 248 9.29 10.55 -6.81
N VAL A 249 8.61 10.39 -7.94
CA VAL A 249 7.31 9.71 -8.02
C VAL A 249 7.54 8.35 -8.67
N TYR A 250 7.15 7.29 -7.98
CA TYR A 250 7.40 5.91 -8.41
C TYR A 250 6.11 5.14 -8.53
N ASN A 251 5.89 4.52 -9.66
CA ASN A 251 4.83 3.53 -9.79
C ASN A 251 5.25 2.26 -9.02
N ALA A 252 4.51 1.91 -7.99
CA ALA A 252 4.80 0.75 -7.15
C ALA A 252 4.17 -0.54 -7.71
N GLY A 253 4.31 -0.75 -9.02
CA GLY A 253 3.91 -1.96 -9.73
C GLY A 253 5.05 -2.95 -9.91
N THR A 254 4.85 -3.91 -10.79
CA THR A 254 5.86 -4.90 -11.19
C THR A 254 6.38 -4.68 -12.61
N GLY A 255 5.74 -3.79 -13.38
CA GLY A 255 6.00 -3.62 -14.81
C GLY A 255 5.46 -4.77 -15.66
N VAL A 256 4.69 -5.69 -15.07
CA VAL A 256 4.14 -6.87 -15.75
C VAL A 256 2.66 -7.02 -15.41
N LYS A 257 1.88 -7.24 -16.45
CA LYS A 257 0.44 -7.50 -16.31
C LYS A 257 0.19 -8.86 -15.66
N THR A 258 -0.63 -8.86 -14.61
CA THR A 258 -1.24 -10.07 -14.08
C THR A 258 -2.59 -10.25 -14.77
N THR A 259 -2.67 -11.13 -15.77
CA THR A 259 -3.91 -11.39 -16.51
C THR A 259 -4.95 -12.11 -15.62
N MET A 260 -6.23 -11.96 -15.94
CA MET A 260 -7.32 -12.66 -15.23
C MET A 260 -7.09 -14.18 -15.24
N LYS A 261 -6.73 -14.73 -16.41
CA LYS A 261 -6.42 -16.16 -16.57
C LYS A 261 -5.22 -16.58 -15.70
N GLY A 262 -4.09 -15.87 -15.79
CA GLY A 262 -2.89 -16.19 -15.02
C GLY A 262 -3.13 -16.14 -13.51
N GLN A 263 -3.90 -15.14 -13.04
CA GLN A 263 -4.26 -15.03 -11.63
C GLN A 263 -5.05 -16.25 -11.14
N LEU A 264 -6.08 -16.67 -11.89
CA LEU A 264 -6.90 -17.81 -11.51
C LEU A 264 -6.10 -19.13 -11.55
N GLU A 265 -5.26 -19.32 -12.56
CA GLU A 265 -4.38 -20.49 -12.67
C GLU A 265 -3.41 -20.58 -11.49
N GLY A 266 -2.78 -19.45 -11.10
CA GLY A 266 -1.90 -19.38 -9.92
C GLY A 266 -2.63 -19.72 -8.62
N ILE A 267 -3.82 -19.17 -8.42
CA ILE A 267 -4.65 -19.44 -7.23
C ILE A 267 -5.04 -20.93 -7.17
N ILE A 268 -5.54 -21.51 -8.27
CA ILE A 268 -5.92 -22.92 -8.31
C ILE A 268 -4.73 -23.83 -8.02
N LYS A 269 -3.60 -23.55 -8.66
CA LYS A 269 -2.38 -24.34 -8.48
C LYS A 269 -1.94 -24.46 -7.02
N VAL A 270 -2.09 -23.37 -6.25
CA VAL A 270 -1.58 -23.30 -4.87
C VAL A 270 -2.63 -23.72 -3.83
N PHE A 271 -3.89 -23.37 -4.04
CA PHE A 271 -4.91 -23.48 -3.01
C PHE A 271 -5.90 -24.61 -3.23
N SER A 272 -6.09 -25.05 -4.48
CA SER A 272 -7.11 -26.05 -4.76
C SER A 272 -6.72 -27.44 -4.24
N PRO A 273 -7.67 -28.23 -3.67
CA PRO A 273 -7.42 -29.60 -3.27
C PRO A 273 -7.02 -30.48 -4.46
N LYS A 274 -6.07 -31.39 -4.23
CA LYS A 274 -5.56 -32.27 -5.31
C LYS A 274 -6.57 -33.32 -5.78
N ASP A 275 -7.43 -33.76 -4.89
CA ASP A 275 -8.44 -34.80 -5.13
C ASP A 275 -9.70 -34.28 -5.84
N HIS A 276 -10.00 -32.98 -5.70
CA HIS A 276 -11.11 -32.32 -6.39
C HIS A 276 -10.73 -30.88 -6.77
N PRO A 277 -9.85 -30.69 -7.76
CA PRO A 277 -9.34 -29.38 -8.11
C PRO A 277 -10.43 -28.50 -8.74
N SER A 278 -10.43 -27.22 -8.34
CA SER A 278 -11.28 -26.18 -8.93
C SER A 278 -11.02 -26.04 -10.43
N LYS A 279 -12.06 -25.69 -11.18
CA LYS A 279 -11.99 -25.39 -12.61
C LYS A 279 -12.22 -23.91 -12.85
N ILE A 280 -11.68 -23.40 -13.96
CA ILE A 280 -12.00 -22.07 -14.44
C ILE A 280 -13.24 -22.16 -15.32
N ILE A 281 -14.27 -21.39 -14.98
CA ILE A 281 -15.53 -21.29 -15.74
C ILE A 281 -15.54 -19.95 -16.47
N PRO A 282 -15.33 -19.91 -17.80
CA PRO A 282 -15.35 -18.67 -18.58
C PRO A 282 -16.76 -18.02 -18.55
N LYS A 283 -16.79 -16.71 -18.37
CA LYS A 283 -17.96 -15.84 -18.40
C LYS A 283 -17.69 -14.62 -19.28
N PRO A 284 -17.54 -14.80 -20.60
CA PRO A 284 -17.16 -13.71 -21.52
C PRO A 284 -18.20 -12.60 -21.62
N GLU A 285 -19.44 -12.87 -21.24
CA GLU A 285 -20.54 -11.89 -21.19
C GLU A 285 -20.46 -10.93 -19.99
N LYS A 286 -19.60 -11.22 -19.02
CA LYS A 286 -19.39 -10.36 -17.84
C LYS A 286 -18.42 -9.24 -18.17
N ARG A 287 -18.42 -8.20 -17.31
CA ARG A 287 -17.53 -7.04 -17.44
C ARG A 287 -16.05 -7.44 -17.43
N ASP A 288 -15.28 -6.84 -18.32
CA ASP A 288 -13.81 -6.89 -18.29
C ASP A 288 -13.24 -6.25 -17.02
N CYS A 289 -12.11 -6.76 -16.56
CA CYS A 289 -11.30 -6.04 -15.58
C CYS A 289 -10.56 -4.87 -16.25
N ASP A 290 -10.04 -3.94 -15.43
CA ASP A 290 -9.14 -2.91 -15.93
C ASP A 290 -7.90 -3.56 -16.56
N ASP A 291 -7.37 -2.95 -17.64
CA ASP A 291 -6.24 -3.46 -18.40
C ASP A 291 -5.14 -2.40 -18.46
N PHE A 292 -4.08 -2.58 -17.65
CA PHE A 292 -2.95 -1.65 -17.61
C PHE A 292 -1.66 -2.25 -17.05
N VAL A 293 -0.55 -1.63 -17.40
CA VAL A 293 0.80 -1.87 -16.87
C VAL A 293 1.39 -0.54 -16.41
N MET A 294 2.18 -0.56 -15.37
CA MET A 294 2.90 0.60 -14.85
C MET A 294 4.37 0.58 -15.30
N ASP A 295 4.88 1.72 -15.73
CA ASP A 295 6.32 1.88 -15.93
C ASP A 295 6.99 2.02 -14.56
N ILE A 296 7.98 1.18 -14.31
CA ILE A 296 8.75 1.11 -13.06
C ILE A 296 10.26 1.37 -13.27
N GLU A 297 10.65 1.82 -14.46
CA GLU A 297 12.07 1.94 -14.80
C GLU A 297 12.80 2.94 -13.91
N ASN A 298 12.17 4.07 -13.57
CA ASN A 298 12.76 5.00 -12.63
C ASN A 298 12.96 4.40 -11.23
N ALA A 299 12.04 3.54 -10.76
CA ALA A 299 12.22 2.84 -9.48
C ALA A 299 13.40 1.86 -9.52
N ARG A 300 13.64 1.20 -10.67
CA ARG A 300 14.82 0.34 -10.86
C ARG A 300 16.11 1.14 -10.82
N VAL A 301 16.16 2.25 -11.55
CA VAL A 301 17.36 3.08 -11.67
C VAL A 301 17.69 3.79 -10.35
N ASP A 302 16.72 4.47 -9.75
CA ASP A 302 16.93 5.36 -8.60
C ASP A 302 17.01 4.58 -7.28
N LEU A 303 16.16 3.56 -7.13
CA LEU A 303 16.03 2.81 -5.88
C LEU A 303 16.68 1.41 -5.95
N GLY A 304 16.97 0.91 -7.16
CA GLY A 304 17.38 -0.48 -7.33
C GLY A 304 16.22 -1.46 -7.05
N TYR A 305 14.98 -1.05 -7.31
CA TYR A 305 13.80 -1.86 -7.12
C TYR A 305 13.75 -3.05 -8.07
N GLU A 306 13.55 -4.24 -7.54
CA GLU A 306 13.43 -5.48 -8.31
C GLU A 306 12.27 -6.30 -7.75
N PRO A 307 11.07 -6.23 -8.37
CA PRO A 307 9.93 -7.01 -7.89
C PRO A 307 10.15 -8.51 -8.11
N GLU A 308 9.86 -9.29 -7.07
CA GLU A 308 10.11 -10.73 -7.05
C GLU A 308 8.84 -11.57 -7.14
N TYR A 309 7.67 -11.00 -6.81
CA TYR A 309 6.43 -11.73 -6.65
C TYR A 309 5.50 -11.52 -7.85
N ASN A 310 5.39 -12.54 -8.69
CA ASN A 310 4.41 -12.60 -9.78
C ASN A 310 3.19 -13.45 -9.41
N TYR A 311 2.26 -13.63 -10.35
CA TYR A 311 1.02 -14.39 -10.11
C TYR A 311 1.21 -15.88 -9.78
N LEU A 312 2.40 -16.42 -9.92
CA LEU A 312 2.76 -17.78 -9.46
C LEU A 312 3.34 -17.76 -8.05
N LYS A 313 4.20 -16.80 -7.76
CA LYS A 313 4.95 -16.73 -6.50
C LYS A 313 4.17 -16.10 -5.36
N TYR A 314 3.34 -15.06 -5.62
CA TYR A 314 2.59 -14.43 -4.54
C TYR A 314 1.53 -15.34 -3.90
N PRO A 315 0.84 -16.27 -4.62
CA PRO A 315 -0.10 -17.19 -3.97
C PRO A 315 0.60 -18.15 -3.00
N GLU A 316 1.82 -18.60 -3.32
CA GLU A 316 2.61 -19.46 -2.44
C GLU A 316 2.98 -18.73 -1.15
N ASP A 317 3.47 -17.50 -1.26
CA ASP A 317 3.81 -16.69 -0.10
C ASP A 317 2.55 -16.24 0.68
N TYR A 318 1.43 -15.96 0.00
CA TYR A 318 0.16 -15.68 0.63
C TYR A 318 -0.28 -16.85 1.54
N LYS A 319 -0.15 -18.10 1.05
CA LYS A 319 -0.45 -19.29 1.83
C LYS A 319 0.46 -19.41 3.06
N TYR A 320 1.75 -19.16 2.91
CA TYR A 320 2.69 -19.10 4.04
C TYR A 320 2.27 -18.03 5.07
N GLU A 321 1.87 -16.83 4.62
CA GLU A 321 1.44 -15.74 5.50
C GLU A 321 0.13 -16.05 6.26
N MET A 322 -0.76 -16.88 5.70
CA MET A 322 -1.95 -17.37 6.42
C MET A 322 -1.58 -18.16 7.68
N GLU A 323 -0.48 -18.87 7.65
CA GLU A 323 0.00 -19.75 8.73
C GLU A 323 0.96 -19.02 9.68
N ARG A 324 1.67 -18.00 9.22
CA ARG A 324 2.72 -17.28 9.96
C ARG A 324 2.24 -16.59 11.25
N GLY A 325 0.94 -16.27 11.33
CA GLY A 325 0.39 -15.61 12.52
C GLY A 325 0.73 -14.13 12.67
N ARG A 326 1.11 -13.43 11.58
CA ARG A 326 1.44 -12.00 11.60
C ARG A 326 0.37 -11.11 12.22
N PHE A 327 -0.89 -11.46 12.05
CA PHE A 327 -2.05 -10.73 12.55
C PHE A 327 -2.62 -11.29 13.87
N VAL A 328 -1.85 -12.13 14.58
CA VAL A 328 -2.24 -12.57 15.92
C VAL A 328 -2.27 -11.35 16.84
N LYS A 329 -3.44 -11.06 17.39
CA LYS A 329 -3.65 -9.94 18.30
C LYS A 329 -3.13 -10.29 19.70
N LYS A 330 -2.59 -9.28 20.38
CA LYS A 330 -2.31 -9.39 21.82
C LYS A 330 -3.60 -9.69 22.57
N GLU A 331 -3.53 -10.54 23.58
CA GLU A 331 -4.65 -10.75 24.50
C GLU A 331 -4.97 -9.42 25.19
N SER A 332 -6.24 -9.04 25.16
CA SER A 332 -6.71 -7.86 25.89
C SER A 332 -6.52 -8.12 27.38
N LYS A 333 -5.70 -7.30 28.03
CA LYS A 333 -5.54 -7.33 29.48
C LYS A 333 -6.77 -6.82 30.19
#